data_0a056eea3cffcf9e7d6cf2dc7a600927
#
_entry.id   0a056eea3cffcf9e7d6cf2dc7a600927
#
_cell.length_a   1.000
_cell.length_b   1.000
_cell.length_c   1.000
_cell.angle_alpha   90.00
_cell.angle_beta   90.00
_cell.angle_gamma   90.00
#
_symmetry.space_group_name_H-M   'P 1'
#
loop_
_entity.id
_entity.type
_entity.pdbx_description
1 polymer ?
#
loop_
_entity_poly.entity_id
_entity_poly.type
_entity_poly.pdbx_seq_one_letter_code
_entity_poly.pdbx_strand_id
1 'polypeptide(L)'
;MLQEVKDFINKHQLLENDTKIIVGVSGGPDSLALLHFLWNHRAIWNVHIIAAHVDHMFRGKQSEEDMNFVKKYCEIHDIPFEGVQIDVSAYQNSQGVSAQVAARECRFAFFQQVMEKHQAQYIALGHHGDDQIETILMRLVRGSTWQGQAGIKAKRVFSNGYIIRPFLAVTKEMIEEYCSKNNLNPRIDPSNEKNAYTRNRFRHTILPFLKEENRNVHQRFQQFSEALLEDEKYLQELTADKLNTVIRRIEVDEINLNISSFMNLPNPLQRRGIQLILNYLYGEIPSSLSNIHIESLLTLFSGNRSSGTLHFPDNLRVERSYDDCLLTFHEMKNSSFCFTIDGPGQSVLPNGEVIITEVWEHYPSDKQGNDCFIIDPDTLSFPLKIRSREIGDKMTLKGMKGRKKVKDIFIDRKIPMKDRDIWPIIENGAGEIIWLPGLKKSTYEATDRSKGRYILLQHKGNQRLGGKVE
;
A
#
# COMPACT_ATOMS: atom_id res chain seq x y z
N MET A 1 -12.52 38.94 -4.17
CA MET A 1 -11.48 38.21 -3.45
C MET A 1 -11.78 37.99 -1.96
N LEU A 2 -11.91 39.03 -1.13
CA LEU A 2 -12.04 38.84 0.34
C LEU A 2 -13.20 37.96 0.76
N GLN A 3 -14.38 38.16 0.22
CA GLN A 3 -15.56 37.36 0.55
C GLN A 3 -15.42 35.93 0.06
N GLU A 4 -14.95 35.72 -1.15
CA GLU A 4 -14.75 34.39 -1.75
C GLU A 4 -13.78 33.54 -0.92
N VAL A 5 -12.69 34.12 -0.40
CA VAL A 5 -11.74 33.41 0.45
C VAL A 5 -12.37 33.08 1.81
N LYS A 6 -13.14 34.00 2.41
CA LYS A 6 -13.86 33.74 3.67
C LYS A 6 -14.88 32.61 3.52
N ASP A 7 -15.67 32.67 2.44
CA ASP A 7 -16.68 31.64 2.15
C ASP A 7 -16.03 30.27 1.92
N PHE A 8 -14.88 30.26 1.23
CA PHE A 8 -14.11 29.04 0.99
C PHE A 8 -13.52 28.45 2.29
N ILE A 9 -12.96 29.29 3.16
CA ILE A 9 -12.48 28.87 4.48
C ILE A 9 -13.61 28.22 5.28
N ASN A 10 -14.78 28.85 5.31
CA ASN A 10 -15.93 28.35 6.06
C ASN A 10 -16.51 27.06 5.44
N LYS A 11 -16.70 27.03 4.12
CA LYS A 11 -17.21 25.87 3.38
C LYS A 11 -16.37 24.62 3.62
N HIS A 12 -15.05 24.78 3.56
CA HIS A 12 -14.10 23.67 3.70
C HIS A 12 -13.60 23.45 5.14
N GLN A 13 -14.13 24.20 6.11
CA GLN A 13 -13.70 24.12 7.51
C GLN A 13 -12.16 24.11 7.62
N LEU A 14 -11.53 25.08 6.93
CA LEU A 14 -10.07 25.11 6.85
C LEU A 14 -9.42 25.51 8.17
N LEU A 15 -10.12 26.35 8.96
CA LEU A 15 -9.63 26.88 10.23
C LEU A 15 -10.62 26.56 11.35
N GLU A 16 -10.09 26.30 12.51
CA GLU A 16 -10.81 26.24 13.78
C GLU A 16 -10.44 27.45 14.63
N ASN A 17 -11.35 27.86 15.50
CA ASN A 17 -11.09 28.97 16.41
C ASN A 17 -10.00 28.61 17.42
N ASP A 18 -9.30 29.62 17.90
CA ASP A 18 -8.26 29.53 18.93
C ASP A 18 -7.09 28.62 18.53
N THR A 19 -6.68 28.71 17.26
CA THR A 19 -5.59 27.89 16.71
C THR A 19 -4.42 28.73 16.23
N LYS A 20 -3.24 28.09 16.11
CA LYS A 20 -2.03 28.70 15.57
C LYS A 20 -1.80 28.27 14.13
N ILE A 21 -1.45 29.22 13.28
CA ILE A 21 -1.26 29.03 11.85
C ILE A 21 0.14 29.48 11.47
N ILE A 22 0.92 28.57 10.89
CA ILE A 22 2.17 28.90 10.21
C ILE A 22 1.83 29.31 8.77
N VAL A 23 2.21 30.49 8.34
CA VAL A 23 2.06 30.93 6.95
C VAL A 23 3.40 30.78 6.24
N GLY A 24 3.47 29.92 5.22
CA GLY A 24 4.66 29.78 4.38
C GLY A 24 4.78 30.97 3.43
N VAL A 25 5.80 31.81 3.62
CA VAL A 25 6.00 33.07 2.89
C VAL A 25 7.28 33.03 2.08
N SER A 26 7.18 33.08 0.75
CA SER A 26 8.35 33.18 -0.14
C SER A 26 8.77 34.60 -0.49
N GLY A 27 7.98 35.60 -0.10
CA GLY A 27 8.16 37.00 -0.51
C GLY A 27 7.43 37.36 -1.82
N GLY A 28 6.97 36.38 -2.57
CA GLY A 28 6.16 36.58 -3.78
C GLY A 28 4.72 37.00 -3.48
N PRO A 29 3.96 37.46 -4.52
CA PRO A 29 2.64 38.04 -4.35
C PRO A 29 1.64 37.12 -3.65
N ASP A 30 1.61 35.82 -4.01
CA ASP A 30 0.63 34.88 -3.49
C ASP A 30 0.79 34.62 -1.98
N SER A 31 2.03 34.44 -1.55
CA SER A 31 2.35 34.16 -0.16
C SER A 31 2.27 35.39 0.73
N LEU A 32 2.67 36.57 0.19
CA LEU A 32 2.59 37.84 0.92
C LEU A 32 1.14 38.28 1.09
N ALA A 33 0.33 38.16 0.02
CA ALA A 33 -1.11 38.42 0.09
C ALA A 33 -1.81 37.51 1.08
N LEU A 34 -1.45 36.23 1.12
CA LEU A 34 -2.00 35.27 2.09
C LEU A 34 -1.66 35.67 3.52
N LEU A 35 -0.40 36.01 3.81
CA LEU A 35 0.02 36.46 5.12
C LEU A 35 -0.77 37.71 5.55
N HIS A 36 -0.82 38.75 4.69
CA HIS A 36 -1.55 39.97 4.93
C HIS A 36 -3.05 39.73 5.16
N PHE A 37 -3.67 38.87 4.34
CA PHE A 37 -5.08 38.52 4.48
C PHE A 37 -5.35 37.85 5.82
N LEU A 38 -4.61 36.81 6.17
CA LEU A 38 -4.83 36.08 7.42
C LEU A 38 -4.54 36.95 8.64
N TRP A 39 -3.50 37.75 8.61
CA TRP A 39 -3.15 38.67 9.69
C TRP A 39 -4.25 39.69 9.97
N ASN A 40 -4.76 40.34 8.92
CA ASN A 40 -5.80 41.39 9.06
C ASN A 40 -7.16 40.82 9.46
N HIS A 41 -7.39 39.53 9.20
CA HIS A 41 -8.67 38.89 9.53
C HIS A 41 -8.56 37.88 10.69
N ARG A 42 -7.41 37.84 11.39
CA ARG A 42 -7.16 36.86 12.45
C ARG A 42 -8.18 36.88 13.58
N ALA A 43 -8.77 38.06 13.87
CA ALA A 43 -9.80 38.20 14.89
C ALA A 43 -11.13 37.50 14.54
N ILE A 44 -11.42 37.27 13.24
CA ILE A 44 -12.63 36.59 12.79
C ILE A 44 -12.68 35.14 13.27
N TRP A 45 -11.52 34.46 13.25
CA TRP A 45 -11.37 33.08 13.65
C TRP A 45 -10.61 32.91 14.95
N ASN A 46 -10.30 34.00 15.65
CA ASN A 46 -9.48 34.01 16.87
C ASN A 46 -8.18 33.19 16.69
N VAL A 47 -7.41 33.45 15.64
CA VAL A 47 -6.21 32.66 15.29
C VAL A 47 -4.92 33.45 15.52
N HIS A 48 -3.84 32.72 15.83
CA HIS A 48 -2.50 33.28 15.99
C HIS A 48 -1.67 32.96 14.74
N ILE A 49 -1.09 33.98 14.11
CA ILE A 49 -0.35 33.87 12.86
C ILE A 49 1.15 33.95 13.11
N ILE A 50 1.92 33.07 12.51
CA ILE A 50 3.38 33.04 12.49
C ILE A 50 3.82 32.93 11.04
N ALA A 51 4.68 33.82 10.59
CA ALA A 51 5.26 33.75 9.24
C ALA A 51 6.48 32.82 9.24
N ALA A 52 6.59 31.94 8.25
CA ALA A 52 7.73 31.06 8.08
C ALA A 52 8.34 31.19 6.67
N HIS A 53 9.64 31.44 6.59
CA HIS A 53 10.39 31.60 5.34
C HIS A 53 11.56 30.63 5.27
N VAL A 54 11.76 30.03 4.09
CA VAL A 54 12.94 29.20 3.79
C VAL A 54 13.73 29.83 2.67
N ASP A 55 14.95 30.21 2.97
CA ASP A 55 15.94 30.56 1.97
C ASP A 55 16.65 29.27 1.51
N HIS A 56 16.44 28.91 0.25
CA HIS A 56 17.02 27.71 -0.38
C HIS A 56 18.46 27.91 -0.89
N MET A 57 19.03 29.07 -0.71
CA MET A 57 20.39 29.49 -1.11
C MET A 57 20.69 29.33 -2.62
N PHE A 58 19.68 29.13 -3.48
CA PHE A 58 19.89 28.93 -4.93
C PHE A 58 20.43 30.19 -5.64
N ARG A 59 20.14 31.39 -5.13
CA ARG A 59 20.45 32.67 -5.77
C ARG A 59 21.41 33.55 -4.96
N GLY A 60 22.07 32.95 -3.96
CA GLY A 60 23.03 33.67 -3.10
C GLY A 60 22.40 34.92 -2.46
N LYS A 61 22.99 36.10 -2.69
CA LYS A 61 22.53 37.36 -2.10
C LYS A 61 21.06 37.73 -2.36
N GLN A 62 20.52 37.36 -3.52
CA GLN A 62 19.09 37.61 -3.81
C GLN A 62 18.16 36.83 -2.91
N SER A 63 18.49 35.56 -2.58
CA SER A 63 17.70 34.76 -1.65
C SER A 63 17.72 35.33 -0.24
N GLU A 64 18.88 35.84 0.20
CA GLU A 64 19.05 36.54 1.49
C GLU A 64 18.23 37.83 1.53
N GLU A 65 18.23 38.61 0.45
CA GLU A 65 17.40 39.81 0.32
C GLU A 65 15.92 39.51 0.40
N ASP A 66 15.45 38.39 -0.17
CA ASP A 66 14.07 37.96 -0.09
C ASP A 66 13.68 37.59 1.37
N MET A 67 14.56 36.93 2.09
CA MET A 67 14.35 36.64 3.51
C MET A 67 14.30 37.92 4.36
N ASN A 68 15.25 38.86 4.13
CA ASN A 68 15.29 40.15 4.82
C ASN A 68 14.04 40.99 4.51
N PHE A 69 13.53 40.93 3.28
CA PHE A 69 12.28 41.59 2.90
C PHE A 69 11.10 41.05 3.71
N VAL A 70 10.93 39.73 3.78
CA VAL A 70 9.84 39.09 4.55
C VAL A 70 9.98 39.41 6.04
N LYS A 71 11.21 39.32 6.59
CA LYS A 71 11.49 39.63 7.98
C LYS A 71 11.09 41.07 8.33
N LYS A 72 11.53 42.04 7.52
CA LYS A 72 11.20 43.47 7.68
C LYS A 72 9.69 43.71 7.58
N TYR A 73 9.01 43.03 6.67
CA TYR A 73 7.54 43.09 6.56
C TYR A 73 6.88 42.61 7.87
N CYS A 74 7.33 41.50 8.43
CA CYS A 74 6.82 40.97 9.67
C CYS A 74 7.08 41.88 10.86
N GLU A 75 8.27 42.51 10.94
CA GLU A 75 8.63 43.49 11.98
C GLU A 75 7.71 44.72 11.94
N ILE A 76 7.41 45.27 10.75
CA ILE A 76 6.52 46.44 10.59
C ILE A 76 5.08 46.14 11.05
N HIS A 77 4.66 44.91 10.90
CA HIS A 77 3.27 44.49 11.21
C HIS A 77 3.13 43.68 12.53
N ASP A 78 4.19 43.63 13.35
CA ASP A 78 4.24 42.85 14.61
C ASP A 78 3.87 41.38 14.43
N ILE A 79 4.26 40.75 13.30
CA ILE A 79 4.00 39.34 13.00
C ILE A 79 5.21 38.50 13.47
N PRO A 80 5.03 37.48 14.31
CA PRO A 80 6.09 36.52 14.64
C PRO A 80 6.70 35.90 13.38
N PHE A 81 8.03 35.86 13.29
CA PHE A 81 8.78 35.41 12.11
C PHE A 81 9.74 34.28 12.46
N GLU A 82 9.71 33.21 11.69
CA GLU A 82 10.68 32.11 11.68
C GLU A 82 11.34 32.03 10.30
N GLY A 83 12.65 32.07 10.26
CA GLY A 83 13.42 32.00 8.99
C GLY A 83 14.57 31.01 9.12
N VAL A 84 14.86 30.30 8.04
CA VAL A 84 16.01 29.39 7.95
C VAL A 84 16.68 29.50 6.59
N GLN A 85 18.01 29.39 6.57
CA GLN A 85 18.81 29.22 5.35
C GLN A 85 19.21 27.74 5.26
N ILE A 86 18.94 27.11 4.11
CA ILE A 86 19.24 25.70 3.86
C ILE A 86 20.00 25.59 2.53
N ASP A 87 21.18 25.01 2.56
CA ASP A 87 21.90 24.64 1.33
C ASP A 87 21.22 23.43 0.67
N VAL A 88 20.23 23.73 -0.16
CA VAL A 88 19.47 22.71 -0.89
C VAL A 88 20.34 21.99 -1.92
N SER A 89 21.41 22.61 -2.44
CA SER A 89 22.33 21.98 -3.38
C SER A 89 23.12 20.84 -2.71
N ALA A 90 23.57 21.07 -1.48
CA ALA A 90 24.24 20.03 -0.68
C ALA A 90 23.28 18.86 -0.39
N TYR A 91 22.03 19.16 0.01
CA TYR A 91 21.00 18.14 0.24
C TYR A 91 20.69 17.36 -1.04
N GLN A 92 20.51 18.04 -2.17
CA GLN A 92 20.27 17.41 -3.48
C GLN A 92 21.35 16.39 -3.83
N ASN A 93 22.63 16.77 -3.67
CA ASN A 93 23.77 15.91 -3.97
C ASN A 93 23.83 14.68 -3.05
N SER A 94 23.51 14.87 -1.76
CA SER A 94 23.54 13.76 -0.79
C SER A 94 22.44 12.74 -1.00
N GLN A 95 21.24 13.17 -1.44
CA GLN A 95 20.07 12.32 -1.63
C GLN A 95 19.85 11.84 -3.08
N GLY A 96 20.58 12.39 -4.05
CA GLY A 96 20.45 12.02 -5.46
C GLY A 96 19.10 12.36 -6.09
N VAL A 97 18.40 13.37 -5.55
CA VAL A 97 17.06 13.80 -6.01
C VAL A 97 17.15 15.06 -6.88
N SER A 98 16.04 15.42 -7.56
CA SER A 98 16.01 16.67 -8.31
C SER A 98 16.00 17.90 -7.39
N ALA A 99 16.52 19.06 -7.86
CA ALA A 99 16.53 20.30 -7.09
C ALA A 99 15.14 20.72 -6.58
N GLN A 100 14.09 20.45 -7.36
CA GLN A 100 12.71 20.75 -6.96
C GLN A 100 12.20 19.84 -5.83
N VAL A 101 12.58 18.57 -5.86
CA VAL A 101 12.26 17.61 -4.79
C VAL A 101 13.02 17.98 -3.54
N ALA A 102 14.34 18.21 -3.63
CA ALA A 102 15.19 18.63 -2.51
C ALA A 102 14.66 19.91 -1.83
N ALA A 103 14.36 20.95 -2.61
CA ALA A 103 13.80 22.20 -2.08
C ALA A 103 12.45 21.99 -1.39
N ARG A 104 11.62 21.10 -1.94
CA ARG A 104 10.33 20.75 -1.34
C ARG A 104 10.50 20.01 -0.01
N GLU A 105 11.36 19.01 0.05
CA GLU A 105 11.61 18.21 1.26
C GLU A 105 12.20 19.09 2.37
N CYS A 106 13.23 19.87 2.08
CA CYS A 106 13.82 20.81 3.04
C CYS A 106 12.78 21.80 3.59
N ARG A 107 11.93 22.35 2.71
CA ARG A 107 10.88 23.29 3.12
C ARG A 107 9.84 22.64 4.05
N PHE A 108 9.39 21.43 3.73
CA PHE A 108 8.41 20.76 4.57
C PHE A 108 8.99 20.28 5.89
N ALA A 109 10.26 19.85 5.92
CA ALA A 109 10.97 19.52 7.14
C ALA A 109 11.07 20.75 8.09
N PHE A 110 11.42 21.92 7.54
CA PHE A 110 11.42 23.16 8.33
C PHE A 110 10.02 23.53 8.83
N PHE A 111 9.00 23.45 7.99
CA PHE A 111 7.62 23.73 8.41
C PHE A 111 7.17 22.81 9.54
N GLN A 112 7.54 21.54 9.51
CA GLN A 112 7.27 20.61 10.60
C GLN A 112 7.95 21.05 11.90
N GLN A 113 9.22 21.41 11.86
CA GLN A 113 9.96 21.92 13.04
C GLN A 113 9.31 23.18 13.64
N VAL A 114 8.86 24.11 12.77
CA VAL A 114 8.18 25.32 13.22
C VAL A 114 6.79 24.99 13.82
N MET A 115 6.05 24.05 13.23
CA MET A 115 4.79 23.56 13.81
C MET A 115 4.99 22.98 15.21
N GLU A 116 5.97 22.13 15.38
CA GLU A 116 6.29 21.50 16.66
C GLU A 116 6.70 22.55 17.72
N LYS A 117 7.61 23.47 17.34
CA LYS A 117 8.10 24.55 18.20
C LYS A 117 6.97 25.44 18.75
N HIS A 118 6.01 25.79 17.88
CA HIS A 118 4.92 26.69 18.24
C HIS A 118 3.63 25.95 18.63
N GLN A 119 3.61 24.62 18.54
CA GLN A 119 2.40 23.80 18.70
C GLN A 119 1.27 24.27 17.77
N ALA A 120 1.62 24.54 16.49
CA ALA A 120 0.68 25.04 15.50
C ALA A 120 -0.10 23.90 14.86
N GLN A 121 -1.40 24.11 14.62
CA GLN A 121 -2.33 23.14 14.04
C GLN A 121 -2.33 23.23 12.51
N TYR A 122 -1.98 24.37 11.93
CA TYR A 122 -2.12 24.62 10.50
C TYR A 122 -0.86 25.23 9.87
N ILE A 123 -0.60 24.82 8.61
CA ILE A 123 0.29 25.50 7.68
C ILE A 123 -0.56 26.04 6.54
N ALA A 124 -0.56 27.35 6.32
CA ALA A 124 -1.23 28.00 5.20
C ALA A 124 -0.24 28.24 4.05
N LEU A 125 -0.61 27.82 2.83
CA LEU A 125 0.19 27.97 1.61
C LEU A 125 -0.58 28.77 0.55
N GLY A 126 0.09 29.65 -0.17
CA GLY A 126 -0.47 30.55 -1.17
C GLY A 126 -0.80 29.94 -2.53
N HIS A 127 -1.17 28.65 -2.61
CA HIS A 127 -1.67 28.08 -3.87
C HIS A 127 -3.05 28.65 -4.19
N HIS A 128 -3.28 28.95 -5.46
CA HIS A 128 -4.50 29.62 -5.96
C HIS A 128 -5.22 28.82 -7.05
N GLY A 129 -6.34 29.32 -7.55
CA GLY A 129 -7.18 28.63 -8.53
C GLY A 129 -6.48 28.31 -9.84
N ASP A 130 -5.56 29.16 -10.29
CA ASP A 130 -4.77 28.88 -11.49
C ASP A 130 -3.80 27.71 -11.29
N ASP A 131 -3.18 27.59 -10.11
CA ASP A 131 -2.37 26.42 -9.74
C ASP A 131 -3.18 25.13 -9.75
N GLN A 132 -4.46 25.20 -9.38
CA GLN A 132 -5.38 24.07 -9.43
C GLN A 132 -5.58 23.58 -10.86
N ILE A 133 -5.87 24.51 -11.80
CA ILE A 133 -6.03 24.20 -13.22
C ILE A 133 -4.76 23.55 -13.78
N GLU A 134 -3.60 24.21 -13.59
CA GLU A 134 -2.30 23.70 -14.02
C GLU A 134 -2.06 22.27 -13.50
N THR A 135 -2.34 22.03 -12.22
CA THR A 135 -2.06 20.75 -11.58
C THR A 135 -2.99 19.66 -12.10
N ILE A 136 -4.28 19.92 -12.26
CA ILE A 136 -5.26 18.95 -12.79
C ILE A 136 -4.88 18.58 -14.22
N LEU A 137 -4.64 19.55 -15.08
CA LEU A 137 -4.29 19.31 -16.48
C LEU A 137 -2.98 18.53 -16.63
N MET A 138 -1.93 18.93 -15.90
CA MET A 138 -0.65 18.21 -15.92
C MET A 138 -0.78 16.75 -15.47
N ARG A 139 -1.63 16.48 -14.47
CA ARG A 139 -1.87 15.14 -13.96
C ARG A 139 -2.71 14.29 -14.92
N LEU A 140 -3.69 14.89 -15.59
CA LEU A 140 -4.44 14.24 -16.66
C LEU A 140 -3.54 13.82 -17.82
N VAL A 141 -2.68 14.72 -18.28
CA VAL A 141 -1.75 14.45 -19.41
C VAL A 141 -0.71 13.37 -19.06
N ARG A 142 -0.22 13.34 -17.81
CA ARG A 142 0.77 12.34 -17.37
C ARG A 142 0.18 10.98 -17.04
N GLY A 143 -1.13 10.89 -16.86
CA GLY A 143 -1.79 9.73 -16.29
C GLY A 143 -1.56 9.63 -14.78
N SER A 144 -2.57 9.83 -13.98
CA SER A 144 -2.50 9.71 -12.52
C SER A 144 -3.72 8.97 -11.99
N THR A 145 -3.66 8.55 -10.72
CA THR A 145 -4.81 7.99 -10.02
C THR A 145 -5.94 9.01 -9.91
N TRP A 146 -7.16 8.56 -9.70
CA TRP A 146 -8.34 9.43 -9.51
C TRP A 146 -8.10 10.50 -8.43
N GLN A 147 -7.54 10.11 -7.28
CA GLN A 147 -7.14 11.07 -6.24
C GLN A 147 -6.11 12.09 -6.73
N GLY A 148 -5.17 11.64 -7.57
CA GLY A 148 -4.20 12.52 -8.19
C GLY A 148 -4.87 13.53 -9.12
N GLN A 149 -5.84 13.11 -9.93
CA GLN A 149 -6.57 13.95 -10.88
C GLN A 149 -7.40 15.04 -10.20
N ALA A 150 -7.82 14.84 -8.96
CA ALA A 150 -8.52 15.87 -8.18
C ALA A 150 -7.67 17.14 -7.90
N GLY A 151 -6.38 17.15 -8.25
CA GLY A 151 -5.55 18.34 -8.15
C GLY A 151 -5.05 18.61 -6.73
N ILE A 152 -5.11 19.86 -6.32
CA ILE A 152 -4.61 20.35 -5.04
C ILE A 152 -5.73 20.33 -4.01
N LYS A 153 -5.57 19.57 -2.91
CA LYS A 153 -6.57 19.55 -1.82
C LYS A 153 -6.55 20.85 -1.03
N ALA A 154 -7.73 21.40 -0.72
CA ALA A 154 -7.87 22.59 0.11
C ALA A 154 -7.32 22.38 1.54
N LYS A 155 -7.56 21.20 2.12
CA LYS A 155 -7.03 20.76 3.42
C LYS A 155 -6.44 19.35 3.29
N ARG A 156 -5.25 19.11 3.86
CA ARG A 156 -4.66 17.76 3.93
C ARG A 156 -3.87 17.58 5.23
N VAL A 157 -3.84 16.37 5.75
CA VAL A 157 -3.04 16.00 6.93
C VAL A 157 -1.55 16.24 6.64
N PHE A 158 -0.84 16.77 7.63
CA PHE A 158 0.61 16.97 7.61
C PHE A 158 1.14 16.97 9.04
N SER A 159 2.05 16.04 9.36
CA SER A 159 2.54 15.86 10.72
C SER A 159 1.39 15.76 11.73
N ASN A 160 1.43 16.50 12.80
CA ASN A 160 0.39 16.54 13.85
C ASN A 160 -0.74 17.55 13.56
N GLY A 161 -0.89 18.01 12.32
CA GLY A 161 -1.90 18.99 11.94
C GLY A 161 -2.23 18.95 10.44
N TYR A 162 -2.47 20.12 9.86
CA TYR A 162 -2.97 20.22 8.49
C TYR A 162 -2.25 21.27 7.66
N ILE A 163 -2.10 21.02 6.37
CA ILE A 163 -1.81 22.05 5.37
C ILE A 163 -3.14 22.52 4.79
N ILE A 164 -3.33 23.86 4.77
CA ILE A 164 -4.50 24.53 4.21
C ILE A 164 -4.12 25.47 3.07
N ARG A 165 -5.06 25.70 2.14
CA ARG A 165 -4.85 26.54 0.96
C ARG A 165 -6.06 27.43 0.69
N PRO A 166 -6.20 28.51 1.45
CA PRO A 166 -7.38 29.38 1.37
C PRO A 166 -7.58 30.04 0.01
N PHE A 167 -6.49 30.24 -0.75
CA PHE A 167 -6.49 30.96 -2.02
C PHE A 167 -6.87 30.10 -3.24
N LEU A 168 -7.18 28.80 -3.06
CA LEU A 168 -7.71 27.98 -4.16
C LEU A 168 -9.04 28.51 -4.73
N ALA A 169 -9.74 29.36 -3.98
CA ALA A 169 -10.98 30.00 -4.42
C ALA A 169 -10.78 31.16 -5.40
N VAL A 170 -9.56 31.69 -5.55
CA VAL A 170 -9.28 32.94 -6.27
C VAL A 170 -8.22 32.77 -7.35
N THR A 171 -8.20 33.69 -8.33
CA THR A 171 -7.21 33.66 -9.41
C THR A 171 -5.96 34.47 -9.06
N LYS A 172 -4.92 34.31 -9.88
CA LYS A 172 -3.69 35.10 -9.78
C LYS A 172 -3.94 36.60 -9.92
N GLU A 173 -4.79 36.97 -10.87
CA GLU A 173 -5.14 38.37 -11.12
C GLU A 173 -5.82 39.02 -9.90
N MET A 174 -6.73 38.29 -9.23
CA MET A 174 -7.40 38.77 -8.02
C MET A 174 -6.42 38.99 -6.87
N ILE A 175 -5.36 38.15 -6.78
CA ILE A 175 -4.29 38.27 -5.78
C ILE A 175 -3.43 39.52 -6.09
N GLU A 176 -3.06 39.73 -7.35
CA GLU A 176 -2.26 40.92 -7.77
C GLU A 176 -3.03 42.22 -7.56
N GLU A 177 -4.32 42.24 -7.88
CA GLU A 177 -5.20 43.34 -7.58
C GLU A 177 -5.30 43.60 -6.06
N TYR A 178 -5.37 42.56 -5.26
CA TYR A 178 -5.35 42.68 -3.80
C TYR A 178 -4.04 43.27 -3.28
N CYS A 179 -2.90 42.81 -3.81
CA CYS A 179 -1.57 43.38 -3.49
C CYS A 179 -1.51 44.88 -3.82
N SER A 180 -1.97 45.27 -5.00
CA SER A 180 -1.98 46.69 -5.44
C SER A 180 -2.88 47.54 -4.54
N LYS A 181 -4.10 47.08 -4.23
CA LYS A 181 -5.05 47.83 -3.37
C LYS A 181 -4.56 48.03 -1.95
N ASN A 182 -3.72 47.11 -1.45
CA ASN A 182 -3.18 47.19 -0.08
C ASN A 182 -1.73 47.71 -0.04
N ASN A 183 -1.19 48.26 -1.14
CA ASN A 183 0.17 48.73 -1.25
C ASN A 183 1.23 47.68 -0.82
N LEU A 184 0.96 46.42 -1.06
CA LEU A 184 1.95 45.36 -0.87
C LEU A 184 2.92 45.39 -2.05
N ASN A 185 4.21 45.41 -1.78
CA ASN A 185 5.26 45.40 -2.79
C ASN A 185 5.97 44.04 -2.83
N PRO A 186 5.32 42.99 -3.36
CA PRO A 186 5.92 41.66 -3.37
C PRO A 186 7.15 41.59 -4.28
N ARG A 187 8.06 40.70 -3.97
CA ARG A 187 9.23 40.38 -4.81
C ARG A 187 8.78 39.53 -5.99
N ILE A 188 9.27 39.86 -7.19
CA ILE A 188 8.98 39.10 -8.41
C ILE A 188 10.22 38.24 -8.73
N ASP A 189 10.00 36.91 -8.85
CA ASP A 189 11.06 35.99 -9.24
C ASP A 189 11.18 35.92 -10.78
N PRO A 190 12.28 36.35 -11.39
CA PRO A 190 12.45 36.31 -12.85
C PRO A 190 12.46 34.92 -13.44
N SER A 191 12.67 33.87 -12.60
CA SER A 191 12.66 32.47 -13.08
C SER A 191 11.25 31.96 -13.48
N ASN A 192 10.21 32.67 -13.07
CA ASN A 192 8.82 32.36 -13.43
C ASN A 192 8.51 32.55 -14.93
N GLU A 193 9.32 33.32 -15.63
CA GLU A 193 9.16 33.63 -17.06
C GLU A 193 9.77 32.54 -17.98
N LYS A 194 10.59 31.64 -17.45
CA LYS A 194 11.29 30.63 -18.28
C LYS A 194 10.37 29.49 -18.69
N ASN A 195 10.12 29.32 -19.99
CA ASN A 195 9.32 28.22 -20.57
C ASN A 195 9.97 26.83 -20.52
N ALA A 196 11.11 26.67 -19.86
CA ALA A 196 11.82 25.40 -19.73
C ALA A 196 11.02 24.33 -18.96
N TYR A 197 10.14 24.76 -18.06
CA TYR A 197 9.36 23.86 -17.21
C TYR A 197 7.96 23.62 -17.76
N THR A 198 7.50 22.37 -17.70
CA THR A 198 6.15 21.98 -18.15
C THR A 198 5.06 22.86 -17.53
N ARG A 199 5.17 23.19 -16.23
CA ARG A 199 4.21 24.04 -15.53
C ARG A 199 4.11 25.43 -16.15
N ASN A 200 5.23 26.03 -16.49
CA ASN A 200 5.27 27.36 -17.12
C ASN A 200 4.64 27.32 -18.53
N ARG A 201 4.83 26.23 -19.29
CA ARG A 201 4.14 26.07 -20.59
C ARG A 201 2.63 26.02 -20.44
N PHE A 202 2.11 25.27 -19.44
CA PHE A 202 0.66 25.26 -19.17
C PHE A 202 0.15 26.64 -18.76
N ARG A 203 0.90 27.35 -17.90
CA ARG A 203 0.59 28.71 -17.43
C ARG A 203 0.53 29.73 -18.55
N HIS A 204 1.48 29.70 -19.49
CA HIS A 204 1.60 30.71 -20.54
C HIS A 204 0.82 30.40 -21.82
N THR A 205 0.48 29.11 -22.05
CA THR A 205 -0.17 28.70 -23.30
C THR A 205 -1.59 28.23 -23.09
N ILE A 206 -1.81 27.34 -22.11
CA ILE A 206 -3.11 26.67 -21.95
C ILE A 206 -4.07 27.48 -21.07
N LEU A 207 -3.55 27.99 -19.94
CA LEU A 207 -4.37 28.72 -18.99
C LEU A 207 -5.01 30.00 -19.59
N PRO A 208 -4.30 30.84 -20.37
CA PRO A 208 -4.89 32.01 -21.02
C PRO A 208 -6.06 31.61 -21.93
N PHE A 209 -5.87 30.62 -22.81
CA PHE A 209 -6.92 30.09 -23.68
C PHE A 209 -8.16 29.67 -22.89
N LEU A 210 -7.99 28.91 -21.80
CA LEU A 210 -9.13 28.49 -20.97
C LEU A 210 -9.86 29.67 -20.31
N LYS A 211 -9.13 30.74 -19.94
CA LYS A 211 -9.73 31.96 -19.37
C LYS A 211 -10.46 32.82 -20.42
N GLU A 212 -10.01 32.81 -21.68
CA GLU A 212 -10.72 33.40 -22.79
C GLU A 212 -12.06 32.71 -23.04
N GLU A 213 -12.07 31.38 -23.04
CA GLU A 213 -13.30 30.58 -23.19
C GLU A 213 -14.25 30.73 -22.00
N ASN A 214 -13.70 30.80 -20.78
CA ASN A 214 -14.51 30.97 -19.58
C ASN A 214 -13.73 31.70 -18.47
N ARG A 215 -14.10 32.95 -18.20
CA ARG A 215 -13.48 33.76 -17.12
C ARG A 215 -13.55 33.12 -15.73
N ASN A 216 -14.55 32.26 -15.48
CA ASN A 216 -14.75 31.56 -14.22
C ASN A 216 -14.22 30.12 -14.27
N VAL A 217 -13.31 29.79 -15.19
CA VAL A 217 -12.76 28.45 -15.35
C VAL A 217 -12.13 27.89 -14.07
N HIS A 218 -11.51 28.74 -13.24
CA HIS A 218 -10.96 28.34 -11.94
C HIS A 218 -12.02 27.76 -10.99
N GLN A 219 -13.22 28.36 -10.96
CA GLN A 219 -14.33 27.85 -10.16
C GLN A 219 -14.83 26.51 -10.69
N ARG A 220 -14.85 26.32 -12.04
CA ARG A 220 -15.25 25.02 -12.65
C ARG A 220 -14.26 23.91 -12.30
N PHE A 221 -12.98 24.19 -12.38
CA PHE A 221 -11.94 23.23 -11.98
C PHE A 221 -11.98 22.93 -10.47
N GLN A 222 -12.27 23.93 -9.64
CA GLN A 222 -12.43 23.72 -8.21
C GLN A 222 -13.67 22.87 -7.90
N GLN A 223 -14.83 23.13 -8.54
CA GLN A 223 -16.03 22.32 -8.43
C GLN A 223 -15.80 20.87 -8.88
N PHE A 224 -15.10 20.69 -10.01
CA PHE A 224 -14.69 19.36 -10.49
C PHE A 224 -13.82 18.64 -9.47
N SER A 225 -12.82 19.31 -8.92
CA SER A 225 -11.94 18.77 -7.89
C SER A 225 -12.71 18.31 -6.64
N GLU A 226 -13.64 19.13 -6.17
CA GLU A 226 -14.46 18.86 -4.99
C GLU A 226 -15.37 17.65 -5.21
N ALA A 227 -16.11 17.63 -6.32
CA ALA A 227 -16.99 16.51 -6.68
C ALA A 227 -16.21 15.19 -6.81
N LEU A 228 -15.05 15.23 -7.49
CA LEU A 228 -14.21 14.05 -7.63
C LEU A 228 -13.67 13.53 -6.29
N LEU A 229 -13.32 14.42 -5.36
CA LEU A 229 -12.86 14.03 -4.02
C LEU A 229 -13.99 13.44 -3.17
N GLU A 230 -15.20 13.97 -3.29
CA GLU A 230 -16.39 13.48 -2.60
C GLU A 230 -16.78 12.08 -3.11
N ASP A 231 -16.86 11.89 -4.43
CA ASP A 231 -17.12 10.60 -5.05
C ASP A 231 -16.06 9.57 -4.67
N GLU A 232 -14.79 9.97 -4.69
CA GLU A 232 -13.68 9.06 -4.34
C GLU A 232 -13.72 8.66 -2.86
N LYS A 233 -14.07 9.59 -1.96
CA LYS A 233 -14.22 9.28 -0.54
C LYS A 233 -15.34 8.25 -0.32
N TYR A 234 -16.50 8.46 -0.92
CA TYR A 234 -17.62 7.52 -0.84
C TYR A 234 -17.27 6.15 -1.38
N LEU A 235 -16.61 6.09 -2.57
CA LEU A 235 -16.19 4.82 -3.16
C LEU A 235 -15.11 4.11 -2.33
N GLN A 236 -14.24 4.83 -1.64
CA GLN A 236 -13.26 4.23 -0.72
C GLN A 236 -13.94 3.63 0.51
N GLU A 237 -14.87 4.36 1.14
CA GLU A 237 -15.65 3.87 2.28
C GLU A 237 -16.44 2.60 1.89
N LEU A 238 -17.15 2.65 0.77
CA LEU A 238 -17.88 1.49 0.24
C LEU A 238 -16.95 0.31 -0.07
N THR A 239 -15.74 0.60 -0.60
CA THR A 239 -14.76 -0.45 -0.90
C THR A 239 -14.25 -1.10 0.38
N ALA A 240 -13.94 -0.32 1.42
CA ALA A 240 -13.50 -0.83 2.71
C ALA A 240 -14.55 -1.75 3.33
N ASP A 241 -15.82 -1.34 3.32
CA ASP A 241 -16.93 -2.17 3.81
C ASP A 241 -17.06 -3.49 3.04
N LYS A 242 -16.95 -3.43 1.72
CA LYS A 242 -17.04 -4.64 0.88
C LYS A 242 -15.82 -5.55 1.05
N LEU A 243 -14.63 -5.02 1.25
CA LEU A 243 -13.43 -5.83 1.50
C LEU A 243 -13.55 -6.68 2.76
N ASN A 244 -14.24 -6.21 3.79
CA ASN A 244 -14.50 -6.99 5.02
C ASN A 244 -15.25 -8.30 4.73
N THR A 245 -16.02 -8.38 3.64
CA THR A 245 -16.74 -9.59 3.23
C THR A 245 -15.92 -10.54 2.36
N VAL A 246 -14.80 -10.07 1.84
CA VAL A 246 -13.94 -10.77 0.88
C VAL A 246 -12.66 -11.28 1.53
N ILE A 247 -12.14 -10.52 2.48
CA ILE A 247 -10.92 -10.84 3.21
C ILE A 247 -11.24 -11.90 4.26
N ARG A 248 -10.50 -13.02 4.24
CA ARG A 248 -10.63 -14.13 5.19
C ARG A 248 -9.79 -13.94 6.44
N ARG A 249 -8.62 -13.31 6.29
CA ARG A 249 -7.65 -13.11 7.38
C ARG A 249 -6.84 -11.85 7.12
N ILE A 250 -6.67 -11.06 8.16
CA ILE A 250 -5.78 -9.88 8.18
C ILE A 250 -4.82 -10.06 9.35
N GLU A 251 -3.53 -9.97 9.07
CA GLU A 251 -2.45 -9.82 10.05
C GLU A 251 -1.58 -8.61 9.65
N VAL A 252 -0.66 -8.22 10.49
CA VAL A 252 0.16 -7.00 10.28
C VAL A 252 0.85 -7.02 8.91
N ASP A 253 1.43 -8.17 8.53
CA ASP A 253 2.23 -8.34 7.32
C ASP A 253 1.63 -9.35 6.33
N GLU A 254 0.35 -9.71 6.51
CA GLU A 254 -0.30 -10.74 5.72
C GLU A 254 -1.79 -10.48 5.53
N ILE A 255 -2.27 -10.63 4.29
CA ILE A 255 -3.70 -10.63 3.95
C ILE A 255 -4.02 -11.85 3.11
N ASN A 256 -5.09 -12.58 3.50
CA ASN A 256 -5.66 -13.65 2.70
C ASN A 256 -7.07 -13.25 2.25
N LEU A 257 -7.34 -13.33 0.95
CA LEU A 257 -8.64 -12.99 0.36
C LEU A 257 -9.18 -14.12 -0.53
N ASN A 258 -10.50 -14.16 -0.66
CA ASN A 258 -11.18 -15.03 -1.60
C ASN A 258 -11.31 -14.34 -2.97
N ILE A 259 -10.73 -14.95 -4.02
CA ILE A 259 -10.65 -14.37 -5.36
C ILE A 259 -12.04 -14.24 -6.00
N SER A 260 -12.90 -15.30 -5.95
CA SER A 260 -14.22 -15.27 -6.55
C SER A 260 -15.09 -14.19 -5.93
N SER A 261 -15.07 -14.07 -4.59
CA SER A 261 -15.80 -13.01 -3.89
C SER A 261 -15.28 -11.63 -4.25
N PHE A 262 -13.95 -11.48 -4.39
CA PHE A 262 -13.32 -10.22 -4.80
C PHE A 262 -13.68 -9.84 -6.24
N MET A 263 -13.64 -10.77 -7.18
CA MET A 263 -13.95 -10.54 -8.59
C MET A 263 -15.45 -10.29 -8.84
N ASN A 264 -16.33 -10.67 -7.91
CA ASN A 264 -17.75 -10.31 -7.92
C ASN A 264 -18.03 -8.87 -7.50
N LEU A 265 -17.04 -8.16 -6.93
CA LEU A 265 -17.18 -6.74 -6.66
C LEU A 265 -17.28 -5.94 -7.98
N PRO A 266 -18.01 -4.82 -8.01
CA PRO A 266 -17.97 -3.90 -9.16
C PRO A 266 -16.54 -3.47 -9.52
N ASN A 267 -16.22 -3.39 -10.81
CA ASN A 267 -14.87 -3.04 -11.29
C ASN A 267 -14.25 -1.80 -10.63
N PRO A 268 -14.99 -0.70 -10.37
CA PRO A 268 -14.42 0.45 -9.65
C PRO A 268 -13.95 0.13 -8.22
N LEU A 269 -14.59 -0.85 -7.56
CA LEU A 269 -14.22 -1.27 -6.21
C LEU A 269 -13.05 -2.25 -6.20
N GLN A 270 -12.90 -3.08 -7.25
CA GLN A 270 -11.78 -4.03 -7.36
C GLN A 270 -10.43 -3.29 -7.37
N ARG A 271 -10.27 -2.25 -8.21
CA ARG A 271 -9.02 -1.46 -8.28
C ARG A 271 -8.73 -0.75 -6.96
N ARG A 272 -9.74 -0.13 -6.36
CA ARG A 272 -9.62 0.53 -5.05
C ARG A 272 -9.33 -0.47 -3.95
N GLY A 273 -9.96 -1.65 -4.00
CA GLY A 273 -9.74 -2.74 -3.05
C GLY A 273 -8.28 -3.19 -3.03
N ILE A 274 -7.68 -3.42 -4.20
CA ILE A 274 -6.25 -3.73 -4.29
C ILE A 274 -5.41 -2.59 -3.70
N GLN A 275 -5.71 -1.35 -4.04
CA GLN A 275 -4.97 -0.20 -3.54
C GLN A 275 -5.08 -0.07 -2.01
N LEU A 276 -6.26 -0.29 -1.44
CA LEU A 276 -6.45 -0.27 0.02
C LEU A 276 -5.67 -1.39 0.71
N ILE A 277 -5.68 -2.60 0.14
CA ILE A 277 -4.90 -3.74 0.63
C ILE A 277 -3.40 -3.43 0.61
N LEU A 278 -2.90 -2.88 -0.51
CA LEU A 278 -1.48 -2.52 -0.63
C LEU A 278 -1.11 -1.38 0.34
N ASN A 279 -1.97 -0.36 0.49
CA ASN A 279 -1.77 0.72 1.45
C ASN A 279 -1.69 0.19 2.90
N TYR A 280 -2.54 -0.77 3.25
CA TYR A 280 -2.52 -1.39 4.57
C TYR A 280 -1.22 -2.16 4.82
N LEU A 281 -0.80 -3.00 3.85
CA LEU A 281 0.39 -3.84 3.98
C LEU A 281 1.70 -3.04 4.01
N TYR A 282 1.81 -2.00 3.19
CA TYR A 282 3.04 -1.20 3.13
C TYR A 282 3.13 -0.12 4.22
N GLY A 283 2.00 0.37 4.75
CA GLY A 283 1.98 1.57 5.59
C GLY A 283 2.41 2.82 4.82
N GLU A 284 3.68 2.88 4.40
CA GLU A 284 4.21 3.86 3.45
C GLU A 284 4.42 3.20 2.09
N ILE A 285 3.73 3.71 1.06
CA ILE A 285 3.76 3.13 -0.28
C ILE A 285 5.12 3.40 -0.94
N PRO A 286 5.84 2.35 -1.39
CA PRO A 286 7.07 2.51 -2.14
C PRO A 286 6.86 3.32 -3.42
N SER A 287 7.80 4.19 -3.77
CA SER A 287 7.74 4.98 -5.01
C SER A 287 7.78 4.13 -6.29
N SER A 288 8.29 2.90 -6.19
CA SER A 288 8.32 1.88 -7.24
C SER A 288 6.97 1.18 -7.46
N LEU A 289 6.02 1.30 -6.51
CA LEU A 289 4.68 0.73 -6.66
C LEU A 289 3.86 1.60 -7.64
N SER A 290 3.27 0.99 -8.65
CA SER A 290 2.56 1.68 -9.72
C SER A 290 1.26 0.97 -10.13
N ASN A 291 0.47 1.59 -11.00
CA ASN A 291 -0.74 0.98 -11.56
C ASN A 291 -0.49 -0.37 -12.24
N ILE A 292 0.73 -0.63 -12.75
CA ILE A 292 1.10 -1.92 -13.36
C ILE A 292 0.94 -3.07 -12.36
N HIS A 293 1.26 -2.84 -11.10
CA HIS A 293 1.12 -3.86 -10.05
C HIS A 293 -0.36 -4.18 -9.77
N ILE A 294 -1.23 -3.16 -9.78
CA ILE A 294 -2.69 -3.35 -9.61
C ILE A 294 -3.26 -4.16 -10.78
N GLU A 295 -2.89 -3.82 -12.02
CA GLU A 295 -3.33 -4.55 -13.21
C GLU A 295 -2.78 -5.99 -13.25
N SER A 296 -1.56 -6.21 -12.77
CA SER A 296 -0.96 -7.54 -12.66
C SER A 296 -1.73 -8.43 -11.69
N LEU A 297 -2.18 -7.86 -10.55
CA LEU A 297 -3.04 -8.57 -9.60
C LEU A 297 -4.41 -8.92 -10.19
N LEU A 298 -5.08 -7.97 -10.86
CA LEU A 298 -6.35 -8.22 -11.54
C LEU A 298 -6.20 -9.30 -12.62
N THR A 299 -5.09 -9.28 -13.37
CA THR A 299 -4.78 -10.29 -14.37
C THR A 299 -4.53 -11.67 -13.72
N LEU A 300 -3.84 -11.70 -12.58
CA LEU A 300 -3.66 -12.94 -11.83
C LEU A 300 -5.00 -13.51 -11.36
N PHE A 301 -5.92 -12.65 -10.90
CA PHE A 301 -7.24 -13.08 -10.40
C PHE A 301 -8.17 -13.56 -11.52
N SER A 302 -8.21 -12.86 -12.64
CA SER A 302 -9.06 -13.20 -13.80
C SER A 302 -8.51 -14.34 -14.65
N GLY A 303 -7.24 -14.69 -14.49
CA GLY A 303 -6.57 -15.71 -15.29
C GLY A 303 -7.10 -17.12 -15.04
N ASN A 304 -7.05 -18.00 -16.08
CA ASN A 304 -7.51 -19.39 -16.01
C ASN A 304 -6.57 -20.32 -15.22
N ARG A 305 -5.39 -19.85 -14.82
CA ARG A 305 -4.43 -20.67 -14.04
C ARG A 305 -4.88 -20.73 -12.58
N SER A 306 -4.96 -21.92 -12.04
CA SER A 306 -5.34 -22.15 -10.63
C SER A 306 -4.27 -21.73 -9.63
N SER A 307 -3.06 -21.41 -10.07
CA SER A 307 -1.95 -20.98 -9.21
C SER A 307 -1.03 -20.03 -9.95
N GLY A 308 -0.43 -19.09 -9.21
CA GLY A 308 0.52 -18.13 -9.74
C GLY A 308 1.14 -17.30 -8.62
N THR A 309 2.32 -16.74 -8.86
CA THR A 309 3.04 -15.90 -7.90
C THR A 309 3.47 -14.61 -8.58
N LEU A 310 3.30 -13.48 -7.88
CA LEU A 310 3.86 -12.18 -8.26
C LEU A 310 4.80 -11.72 -7.14
N HIS A 311 5.82 -10.97 -7.53
CA HIS A 311 6.75 -10.32 -6.62
C HIS A 311 6.60 -8.81 -6.77
N PHE A 312 6.34 -8.14 -5.66
CA PHE A 312 6.15 -6.71 -5.58
C PHE A 312 7.35 -6.06 -4.85
N PRO A 313 7.48 -4.73 -4.88
CA PRO A 313 8.55 -4.03 -4.17
C PRO A 313 8.63 -4.45 -2.70
N ASP A 314 9.80 -4.23 -2.08
CA ASP A 314 10.08 -4.49 -0.67
C ASP A 314 9.73 -5.94 -0.24
N ASN A 315 9.90 -6.89 -1.16
CA ASN A 315 9.67 -8.32 -0.96
C ASN A 315 8.21 -8.73 -0.67
N LEU A 316 7.22 -7.89 -0.98
CA LEU A 316 5.83 -8.33 -0.90
C LEU A 316 5.58 -9.41 -1.94
N ARG A 317 5.20 -10.59 -1.49
CA ARG A 317 4.86 -11.74 -2.30
C ARG A 317 3.35 -11.94 -2.36
N VAL A 318 2.84 -12.17 -3.57
CA VAL A 318 1.44 -12.46 -3.84
C VAL A 318 1.32 -13.86 -4.41
N GLU A 319 0.55 -14.71 -3.77
CA GLU A 319 0.35 -16.11 -4.18
C GLU A 319 -1.13 -16.40 -4.39
N ARG A 320 -1.46 -16.80 -5.60
CA ARG A 320 -2.76 -17.41 -5.91
C ARG A 320 -2.68 -18.92 -5.71
N SER A 321 -3.62 -19.45 -4.93
CA SER A 321 -3.84 -20.89 -4.79
C SER A 321 -5.32 -21.18 -4.94
N TYR A 322 -5.72 -21.63 -6.14
CA TYR A 322 -7.13 -21.84 -6.54
C TYR A 322 -7.95 -20.55 -6.38
N ASP A 323 -8.86 -20.52 -5.41
CA ASP A 323 -9.75 -19.39 -5.12
C ASP A 323 -9.26 -18.51 -3.97
N ASP A 324 -8.08 -18.77 -3.46
CA ASP A 324 -7.43 -17.98 -2.41
C ASP A 324 -6.25 -17.21 -2.95
N CYS A 325 -6.07 -15.99 -2.45
CA CYS A 325 -4.89 -15.18 -2.68
C CYS A 325 -4.28 -14.73 -1.36
N LEU A 326 -3.00 -15.03 -1.19
CA LEU A 326 -2.20 -14.62 -0.05
C LEU A 326 -1.24 -13.51 -0.50
N LEU A 327 -1.28 -12.37 0.21
CA LEU A 327 -0.30 -11.29 0.09
C LEU A 327 0.49 -11.26 1.40
N THR A 328 1.82 -11.43 1.36
CA THR A 328 2.64 -11.53 2.58
C THR A 328 4.06 -11.05 2.36
N PHE A 329 4.66 -10.45 3.39
CA PHE A 329 6.09 -10.15 3.47
C PHE A 329 6.90 -11.32 4.06
N HIS A 330 6.24 -12.34 4.59
CA HIS A 330 6.93 -13.47 5.19
C HIS A 330 7.56 -14.37 4.12
N GLU A 331 8.86 -14.64 4.27
CA GLU A 331 9.50 -15.70 3.50
C GLU A 331 8.96 -17.05 3.95
N MET A 332 8.41 -17.82 2.99
CA MET A 332 8.09 -19.22 3.25
C MET A 332 9.40 -19.97 3.42
N LYS A 333 9.78 -20.26 4.65
CA LYS A 333 10.84 -21.24 4.93
C LYS A 333 10.29 -22.62 4.57
N ASN A 334 10.44 -23.02 3.32
CA ASN A 334 10.28 -24.43 2.92
C ASN A 334 11.46 -25.19 3.52
N SER A 335 11.35 -25.57 4.78
CA SER A 335 12.30 -26.48 5.39
C SER A 335 11.98 -27.88 4.91
N SER A 336 12.76 -28.37 3.93
CA SER A 336 12.77 -29.81 3.64
C SER A 336 13.15 -30.57 4.92
N PHE A 337 12.49 -31.67 5.20
CA PHE A 337 12.77 -32.50 6.36
C PHE A 337 12.88 -33.97 5.93
N CYS A 338 13.62 -34.72 6.69
CA CYS A 338 13.73 -36.17 6.55
C CYS A 338 14.02 -36.77 7.94
N PHE A 339 13.13 -37.67 8.38
CA PHE A 339 13.23 -38.40 9.63
C PHE A 339 13.20 -39.91 9.37
N THR A 340 13.93 -40.69 10.14
CA THR A 340 13.83 -42.15 10.12
C THR A 340 12.90 -42.61 11.21
N ILE A 341 12.04 -43.60 10.87
CA ILE A 341 11.19 -44.32 11.86
C ILE A 341 11.98 -45.56 12.32
N ASP A 342 12.55 -45.47 13.50
CA ASP A 342 13.40 -46.53 14.07
C ASP A 342 12.64 -47.55 14.88
N GLY A 343 11.33 -47.30 15.18
CA GLY A 343 10.49 -48.22 15.97
C GLY A 343 9.16 -47.58 16.38
N PRO A 344 8.42 -48.24 17.30
CA PRO A 344 7.20 -47.70 17.88
C PRO A 344 7.46 -46.35 18.58
N GLY A 345 6.58 -45.39 18.39
CA GLY A 345 6.71 -44.05 18.99
C GLY A 345 5.97 -42.98 18.22
N GLN A 346 6.34 -41.74 18.47
CA GLN A 346 5.73 -40.57 17.83
C GLN A 346 6.83 -39.73 17.11
N SER A 347 6.56 -39.41 15.86
CA SER A 347 7.39 -38.50 15.06
C SER A 347 6.63 -37.19 14.86
N VAL A 348 7.10 -36.10 15.49
CA VAL A 348 6.52 -34.77 15.33
C VAL A 348 7.14 -34.10 14.12
N LEU A 349 6.28 -33.66 13.18
CA LEU A 349 6.67 -32.99 11.93
C LEU A 349 6.86 -31.49 12.14
N PRO A 350 7.60 -30.79 11.27
CA PRO A 350 7.83 -29.35 11.39
C PRO A 350 6.55 -28.50 11.36
N ASN A 351 5.48 -29.00 10.78
CA ASN A 351 4.15 -28.35 10.75
C ASN A 351 3.30 -28.63 11.99
N GLY A 352 3.84 -29.37 12.98
CA GLY A 352 3.15 -29.76 14.22
C GLY A 352 2.24 -30.98 14.10
N GLU A 353 2.14 -31.60 12.92
CA GLU A 353 1.45 -32.89 12.75
C GLU A 353 2.28 -34.03 13.34
N VAL A 354 1.63 -35.15 13.66
CA VAL A 354 2.26 -36.29 14.32
C VAL A 354 1.98 -37.58 13.55
N ILE A 355 3.03 -38.33 13.26
CA ILE A 355 2.91 -39.74 12.83
C ILE A 355 3.18 -40.63 14.03
N ILE A 356 2.20 -41.46 14.39
CA ILE A 356 2.31 -42.44 15.46
C ILE A 356 2.59 -43.81 14.82
N THR A 357 3.58 -44.51 15.35
CA THR A 357 3.96 -45.88 14.93
C THR A 357 3.69 -46.83 16.08
N GLU A 358 2.90 -47.83 15.84
CA GLU A 358 2.53 -48.87 16.82
C GLU A 358 2.77 -50.27 16.26
N VAL A 359 3.09 -51.21 17.13
CA VAL A 359 3.14 -52.66 16.77
C VAL A 359 1.91 -53.36 17.31
N TRP A 360 1.25 -54.12 16.45
CA TRP A 360 0.02 -54.86 16.76
C TRP A 360 0.21 -56.36 16.48
N GLU A 361 -0.26 -57.19 17.41
CA GLU A 361 -0.21 -58.66 17.28
C GLU A 361 -1.33 -59.22 16.41
N HIS A 362 -2.38 -58.43 16.14
CA HIS A 362 -3.52 -58.78 15.27
C HIS A 362 -3.78 -57.66 14.29
N TYR A 363 -4.42 -57.99 13.15
CA TYR A 363 -4.76 -56.98 12.16
C TYR A 363 -5.72 -55.94 12.74
N PRO A 364 -5.36 -54.63 12.73
CA PRO A 364 -6.17 -53.54 13.31
C PRO A 364 -7.39 -53.22 12.45
N SER A 365 -8.43 -54.07 12.51
CA SER A 365 -9.62 -54.00 11.64
C SER A 365 -10.48 -52.75 11.86
N ASP A 366 -10.36 -52.12 13.03
CA ASP A 366 -11.03 -50.88 13.40
C ASP A 366 -10.37 -49.62 12.78
N LYS A 367 -9.16 -49.75 12.26
CA LYS A 367 -8.37 -48.66 11.68
C LYS A 367 -8.54 -48.62 10.16
N GLN A 368 -9.34 -47.65 9.68
CA GLN A 368 -9.67 -47.48 8.26
C GLN A 368 -9.43 -46.02 7.81
N GLY A 369 -9.50 -45.77 6.51
CA GLY A 369 -9.30 -44.46 5.93
C GLY A 369 -7.83 -44.17 5.50
N ASN A 370 -7.60 -42.96 5.02
CA ASN A 370 -6.27 -42.55 4.54
C ASN A 370 -5.36 -42.01 5.65
N ASP A 371 -5.87 -41.84 6.87
CA ASP A 371 -5.12 -41.35 8.03
C ASP A 371 -4.38 -42.46 8.78
N CYS A 372 -4.49 -43.69 8.31
CA CYS A 372 -3.73 -44.82 8.84
C CYS A 372 -3.18 -45.68 7.70
N PHE A 373 -2.07 -46.35 7.95
CA PHE A 373 -1.43 -47.28 7.02
C PHE A 373 -0.95 -48.54 7.79
N ILE A 374 -1.36 -49.69 7.35
CA ILE A 374 -1.05 -50.96 7.99
C ILE A 374 0.04 -51.66 7.16
N ILE A 375 1.12 -52.07 7.81
CA ILE A 375 2.27 -52.72 7.19
C ILE A 375 2.39 -54.15 7.70
N ASP A 376 2.58 -55.09 6.77
CA ASP A 376 3.16 -56.39 7.06
C ASP A 376 4.68 -56.29 7.07
N PRO A 377 5.36 -56.44 8.22
CA PRO A 377 6.81 -56.26 8.33
C PRO A 377 7.61 -57.16 7.39
N ASP A 378 7.08 -58.29 6.96
CA ASP A 378 7.77 -59.25 6.08
C ASP A 378 7.76 -58.78 4.61
N THR A 379 6.91 -57.83 4.26
CA THR A 379 6.72 -57.37 2.87
C THR A 379 7.40 -56.07 2.52
N LEU A 380 8.02 -55.37 3.51
CA LEU A 380 8.62 -54.05 3.30
C LEU A 380 10.08 -53.99 3.74
N SER A 381 10.88 -53.21 3.00
CA SER A 381 12.24 -52.90 3.38
C SER A 381 12.26 -51.79 4.44
N PHE A 382 13.05 -51.94 5.48
CA PHE A 382 13.34 -50.96 6.52
C PHE A 382 14.72 -50.34 6.33
N PRO A 383 15.03 -49.14 6.89
CA PRO A 383 14.15 -48.33 7.72
C PRO A 383 13.09 -47.58 6.89
N LEU A 384 11.98 -47.22 7.54
CA LEU A 384 11.01 -46.28 6.96
C LEU A 384 11.49 -44.85 7.17
N LYS A 385 11.20 -43.97 6.19
CA LYS A 385 11.50 -42.55 6.31
C LYS A 385 10.27 -41.69 6.11
N ILE A 386 10.18 -40.61 6.87
CA ILE A 386 9.21 -39.52 6.68
C ILE A 386 9.97 -38.33 6.13
N ARG A 387 9.62 -37.88 4.94
CA ARG A 387 10.29 -36.73 4.31
C ARG A 387 9.31 -35.77 3.63
N SER A 388 9.77 -34.58 3.36
CA SER A 388 9.11 -33.67 2.45
C SER A 388 9.19 -34.17 1.00
N ARG A 389 8.34 -33.61 0.13
CA ARG A 389 8.27 -33.95 -1.30
C ARG A 389 9.57 -33.57 -2.03
N GLU A 390 9.95 -34.44 -2.97
CA GLU A 390 11.01 -34.18 -3.95
C GLU A 390 10.46 -34.09 -5.37
N ILE A 391 11.22 -33.40 -6.26
CA ILE A 391 10.85 -33.31 -7.68
C ILE A 391 10.98 -34.70 -8.33
N GLY A 392 9.90 -35.15 -8.96
CA GLY A 392 9.91 -36.45 -9.64
C GLY A 392 9.26 -37.59 -8.85
N ASP A 393 8.87 -37.38 -7.60
CA ASP A 393 8.19 -38.36 -6.75
C ASP A 393 7.01 -39.04 -7.44
N LYS A 394 7.00 -40.40 -7.38
CA LYS A 394 5.96 -41.26 -7.95
C LYS A 394 5.62 -42.39 -6.98
N MET A 395 4.34 -42.73 -6.86
CA MET A 395 3.91 -43.88 -6.07
C MET A 395 2.97 -44.80 -6.84
N THR A 396 2.95 -46.06 -6.46
CA THR A 396 2.01 -47.07 -6.97
C THR A 396 0.78 -47.07 -6.08
N LEU A 397 -0.37 -46.64 -6.60
CA LEU A 397 -1.58 -46.48 -5.82
C LEU A 397 -2.31 -47.82 -5.65
N LYS A 398 -2.87 -48.06 -4.47
CA LYS A 398 -3.76 -49.20 -4.22
C LYS A 398 -4.95 -49.19 -5.20
N GLY A 399 -5.17 -50.31 -5.90
CA GLY A 399 -6.25 -50.47 -6.90
C GLY A 399 -5.97 -49.88 -8.29
N MET A 400 -4.73 -49.38 -8.58
CA MET A 400 -4.36 -48.87 -9.89
C MET A 400 -3.15 -49.65 -10.48
N LYS A 401 -3.16 -49.83 -11.80
CA LYS A 401 -1.98 -50.31 -12.53
C LYS A 401 -1.06 -49.13 -12.87
N GLY A 402 0.22 -49.23 -12.47
CA GLY A 402 1.23 -48.24 -12.79
C GLY A 402 1.50 -47.21 -11.67
N ARG A 403 2.48 -46.31 -11.92
CA ARG A 403 2.90 -45.29 -10.97
C ARG A 403 2.31 -43.93 -11.33
N LYS A 404 1.76 -43.21 -10.34
CA LYS A 404 1.24 -41.84 -10.46
C LYS A 404 2.21 -40.86 -9.82
N LYS A 405 2.43 -39.70 -10.45
CA LYS A 405 3.26 -38.62 -9.87
C LYS A 405 2.56 -38.05 -8.62
N VAL A 406 3.30 -37.85 -7.56
CA VAL A 406 2.78 -37.24 -6.30
C VAL A 406 2.23 -35.83 -6.56
N LYS A 407 2.88 -35.07 -7.46
CA LYS A 407 2.38 -33.77 -7.92
C LYS A 407 0.93 -33.86 -8.44
N ASP A 408 0.62 -34.88 -9.25
CA ASP A 408 -0.72 -35.01 -9.83
C ASP A 408 -1.76 -35.43 -8.78
N ILE A 409 -1.34 -36.20 -7.76
CA ILE A 409 -2.21 -36.55 -6.61
C ILE A 409 -2.56 -35.29 -5.83
N PHE A 410 -1.61 -34.39 -5.58
CA PHE A 410 -1.85 -33.14 -4.89
C PHE A 410 -2.78 -32.20 -5.69
N ILE A 411 -2.63 -32.14 -7.03
CA ILE A 411 -3.49 -31.35 -7.91
C ILE A 411 -4.92 -31.90 -7.87
N ASP A 412 -5.11 -33.21 -8.02
CA ASP A 412 -6.42 -33.85 -7.99
C ASP A 412 -7.15 -33.64 -6.65
N ARG A 413 -6.39 -33.58 -5.57
CA ARG A 413 -6.89 -33.33 -4.21
C ARG A 413 -6.97 -31.86 -3.84
N LYS A 414 -6.68 -30.96 -4.79
CA LYS A 414 -6.68 -29.50 -4.61
C LYS A 414 -5.83 -29.02 -3.42
N ILE A 415 -4.71 -29.71 -3.12
CA ILE A 415 -3.82 -29.31 -2.05
C ILE A 415 -3.15 -27.98 -2.42
N PRO A 416 -3.19 -26.95 -1.57
CA PRO A 416 -2.52 -25.68 -1.80
C PRO A 416 -1.01 -25.84 -2.02
N MET A 417 -0.39 -25.00 -2.86
CA MET A 417 1.04 -25.13 -3.17
C MET A 417 1.93 -25.06 -1.92
N LYS A 418 1.61 -24.18 -0.99
CA LYS A 418 2.33 -24.02 0.28
C LYS A 418 2.37 -25.29 1.14
N ASP A 419 1.31 -26.11 1.07
CA ASP A 419 1.20 -27.32 1.88
C ASP A 419 1.86 -28.52 1.17
N ARG A 420 2.05 -28.49 -0.16
CA ARG A 420 2.63 -29.59 -0.94
C ARG A 420 4.07 -29.86 -0.61
N ASP A 421 4.87 -28.83 -0.35
CA ASP A 421 6.31 -28.95 -0.14
C ASP A 421 6.66 -29.41 1.28
N ILE A 422 5.72 -29.25 2.22
CA ILE A 422 5.84 -29.71 3.60
C ILE A 422 4.98 -30.95 3.91
N TRP A 423 4.23 -31.46 2.90
CA TRP A 423 3.38 -32.62 3.09
C TRP A 423 4.22 -33.87 3.38
N PRO A 424 3.91 -34.63 4.45
CA PRO A 424 4.68 -35.81 4.78
C PRO A 424 4.53 -36.92 3.73
N ILE A 425 5.63 -37.47 3.32
CA ILE A 425 5.72 -38.65 2.44
C ILE A 425 6.42 -39.73 3.19
N ILE A 426 5.82 -40.91 3.24
CA ILE A 426 6.42 -42.08 3.86
C ILE A 426 6.99 -42.97 2.76
N GLU A 427 8.29 -43.28 2.86
CA GLU A 427 8.98 -44.22 1.97
C GLU A 427 9.55 -45.42 2.74
N ASN A 428 9.71 -46.55 2.04
CA ASN A 428 10.37 -47.74 2.56
C ASN A 428 11.90 -47.64 2.39
N GLY A 429 12.61 -48.64 2.92
CA GLY A 429 14.08 -48.72 2.82
C GLY A 429 14.62 -48.87 1.40
N ALA A 430 13.78 -49.20 0.40
CA ALA A 430 14.11 -49.26 -1.01
C ALA A 430 13.86 -47.92 -1.71
N GLY A 431 13.44 -46.87 -1.01
CA GLY A 431 13.12 -45.54 -1.57
C GLY A 431 11.78 -45.48 -2.30
N GLU A 432 10.88 -46.40 -2.06
CA GLU A 432 9.55 -46.39 -2.67
C GLU A 432 8.53 -45.74 -1.75
N ILE A 433 7.74 -44.81 -2.32
CA ILE A 433 6.69 -44.11 -1.58
C ILE A 433 5.52 -45.07 -1.29
N ILE A 434 5.31 -45.32 -0.01
CA ILE A 434 4.29 -46.29 0.46
C ILE A 434 3.00 -45.59 0.92
N TRP A 435 3.07 -44.36 1.43
CA TRP A 435 1.92 -43.65 1.95
C TRP A 435 2.06 -42.14 1.86
N LEU A 436 0.97 -41.50 1.47
CA LEU A 436 0.74 -40.05 1.61
C LEU A 436 -0.33 -39.88 2.68
N PRO A 437 0.07 -39.55 3.93
CA PRO A 437 -0.87 -39.44 5.06
C PRO A 437 -2.07 -38.54 4.74
N GLY A 438 -3.28 -39.04 5.07
CA GLY A 438 -4.52 -38.34 4.80
C GLY A 438 -4.98 -38.36 3.33
N LEU A 439 -4.14 -38.74 2.38
CA LEU A 439 -4.45 -38.62 0.94
C LEU A 439 -4.57 -39.94 0.22
N LYS A 440 -3.51 -40.76 0.17
CA LYS A 440 -3.45 -41.97 -0.65
C LYS A 440 -2.53 -43.03 -0.04
N LYS A 441 -2.93 -44.28 -0.23
CA LYS A 441 -2.18 -45.50 0.15
C LYS A 441 -1.64 -46.22 -1.07
N SER A 442 -0.49 -46.86 -0.91
CA SER A 442 0.10 -47.71 -1.96
C SER A 442 -0.42 -49.14 -1.89
N THR A 443 0.02 -49.94 -2.86
CA THR A 443 -0.22 -51.38 -2.89
C THR A 443 0.50 -52.17 -1.78
N TYR A 444 1.39 -51.51 -1.05
CA TYR A 444 2.12 -52.08 0.10
C TYR A 444 1.29 -52.15 1.39
N GLU A 445 0.07 -51.57 1.42
CA GLU A 445 -0.82 -51.73 2.55
C GLU A 445 -1.19 -53.21 2.76
N ALA A 446 -0.97 -53.73 3.94
CA ALA A 446 -1.28 -55.10 4.30
C ALA A 446 -2.77 -55.44 4.05
N THR A 447 -3.01 -56.50 3.35
CA THR A 447 -4.34 -57.03 3.06
C THR A 447 -4.61 -58.41 3.71
N ASP A 448 -3.54 -59.14 3.96
CA ASP A 448 -3.60 -60.42 4.68
C ASP A 448 -3.83 -60.16 6.19
N ARG A 449 -4.87 -60.77 6.74
CA ARG A 449 -5.28 -60.65 8.14
C ARG A 449 -4.84 -61.80 9.03
N SER A 450 -4.18 -62.77 8.45
CA SER A 450 -3.76 -63.98 9.13
C SER A 450 -2.37 -63.91 9.79
N LYS A 451 -1.63 -62.84 9.56
CA LYS A 451 -0.29 -62.61 10.12
C LYS A 451 -0.36 -62.33 11.61
N GLY A 452 0.68 -62.74 12.33
CA GLY A 452 0.78 -62.54 13.78
C GLY A 452 1.40 -61.22 14.20
N ARG A 453 1.80 -60.32 13.26
CA ARG A 453 2.40 -59.03 13.59
C ARG A 453 2.19 -58.01 12.49
N TYR A 454 1.82 -56.79 12.91
CA TYR A 454 1.61 -55.65 12.00
C TYR A 454 2.25 -54.37 12.58
N ILE A 455 2.63 -53.46 11.71
CA ILE A 455 2.99 -52.10 12.08
C ILE A 455 1.89 -51.17 11.59
N LEU A 456 1.32 -50.42 12.51
CA LEU A 456 0.31 -49.40 12.24
C LEU A 456 0.95 -48.01 12.27
N LEU A 457 0.86 -47.29 11.17
CA LEU A 457 1.16 -45.86 11.11
C LEU A 457 -0.15 -45.09 11.18
N GLN A 458 -0.25 -44.12 12.09
CA GLN A 458 -1.40 -43.21 12.21
C GLN A 458 -0.97 -41.75 12.06
N HIS A 459 -1.66 -41.00 11.22
CA HIS A 459 -1.49 -39.59 11.08
C HIS A 459 -2.49 -38.85 11.96
N LYS A 460 -1.99 -38.01 12.85
CA LYS A 460 -2.78 -37.04 13.60
C LYS A 460 -2.46 -35.64 13.09
N GLY A 461 -3.30 -35.12 12.20
CA GLY A 461 -3.24 -33.74 11.74
C GLY A 461 -3.72 -32.79 12.84
N ASN A 462 -3.19 -31.57 12.86
CA ASN A 462 -3.80 -30.45 13.60
C ASN A 462 -5.20 -30.22 13.01
N GLN A 463 -6.24 -30.11 13.83
CA GLN A 463 -7.67 -29.97 13.44
C GLN A 463 -7.98 -28.73 12.54
N ARG A 464 -6.99 -28.11 11.91
CA ARG A 464 -7.13 -26.89 11.09
C ARG A 464 -7.50 -27.12 9.61
N LEU A 465 -7.58 -28.37 9.12
CA LEU A 465 -7.92 -28.68 7.72
C LEU A 465 -9.24 -29.47 7.58
N GLY A 466 -10.21 -29.18 8.42
CA GLY A 466 -11.55 -29.80 8.37
C GLY A 466 -12.55 -28.96 7.57
N GLY A 467 -12.32 -28.76 6.27
CA GLY A 467 -13.40 -28.51 5.33
C GLY A 467 -14.01 -29.88 4.94
N LYS A 468 -15.17 -30.26 5.49
CA LYS A 468 -15.97 -31.37 4.99
C LYS A 468 -16.17 -31.20 3.49
N VAL A 469 -15.63 -32.12 2.70
CA VAL A 469 -16.06 -32.35 1.32
C VAL A 469 -16.95 -33.59 1.41
N GLU A 470 -18.27 -33.39 1.39
CA GLU A 470 -19.23 -34.38 0.97
C GLU A 470 -19.10 -34.66 -0.53
#